data_6410d7a11a2ee6b8a5bd57bb282e9a03
#
_entry.id   6410d7a11a2ee6b8a5bd57bb282e9a03
#
_cell.length_a   1.000
_cell.length_b   1.000
_cell.length_c   1.000
_cell.angle_alpha   90.00
_cell.angle_beta   90.00
_cell.angle_gamma   90.00
#
_symmetry.space_group_name_H-M   'P 1'
#
loop_
_entity.id
_entity.type
_entity.pdbx_description
1 polymer ?
#
loop_
_entity_poly.entity_id
_entity_poly.type
_entity_poly.pdbx_seq_one_letter_code
_entity_poly.pdbx_strand_id
1 'polypeptide(L)'
;SFGEMGIGNTSASSMWMTCLTGTPLEQCVGAGSGLGSAGVRRKCHVLRQALDGYAGDRSVEDVMRWFGGYEMVMAVGAMLQAAELGMILVDGFIMTNCMLAASKLYPEVLNYAVFAHRGDESGHALLLDAMGAKPLLDLGLRLGEGTGAVCAYPIVESAVRMLAEMASFGDAGVTKYF
;
A
#
# COMPACT_ATOMS: atom_id res chain seq x y z
N SER A 1 0.80 11.82 -3.75
CA SER A 1 0.19 10.93 -2.75
C SER A 1 -1.14 10.40 -3.22
N PHE A 2 -1.45 9.18 -2.83
CA PHE A 2 -2.73 8.53 -3.11
C PHE A 2 -3.31 8.07 -1.78
N GLY A 3 -4.58 8.38 -1.55
CA GLY A 3 -5.37 7.92 -0.43
C GLY A 3 -6.80 7.66 -0.89
N GLU A 4 -7.59 6.97 -0.07
CA GLU A 4 -8.99 6.70 -0.37
C GLU A 4 -9.78 6.40 0.92
N MET A 5 -11.11 6.36 0.83
CA MET A 5 -11.99 6.30 1.99
C MET A 5 -12.17 4.90 2.60
N GLY A 6 -11.93 3.82 1.87
CA GLY A 6 -12.04 2.45 2.36
C GLY A 6 -13.46 1.89 2.50
N ILE A 7 -14.47 2.54 1.91
CA ILE A 7 -15.84 2.08 1.96
C ILE A 7 -16.14 1.17 0.77
N GLY A 8 -16.38 -0.12 1.07
CA GLY A 8 -16.74 -1.14 0.07
C GLY A 8 -15.53 -1.83 -0.58
N ASN A 9 -14.39 -1.18 -0.72
CA ASN A 9 -13.25 -1.69 -1.48
C ASN A 9 -12.19 -2.44 -0.67
N THR A 10 -12.28 -2.50 0.65
CA THR A 10 -11.44 -3.40 1.45
C THR A 10 -11.66 -4.89 1.11
N SER A 11 -12.83 -5.23 0.53
CA SER A 11 -13.11 -6.57 -0.01
C SER A 11 -12.25 -6.85 -1.26
N ALA A 12 -12.26 -5.94 -2.23
CA ALA A 12 -11.40 -6.01 -3.42
C ALA A 12 -9.92 -6.09 -3.04
N SER A 13 -9.48 -5.24 -2.10
CA SER A 13 -8.10 -5.24 -1.58
C SER A 13 -7.70 -6.58 -0.97
N SER A 14 -8.59 -7.20 -0.17
CA SER A 14 -8.34 -8.53 0.40
C SER A 14 -8.21 -9.61 -0.68
N MET A 15 -9.02 -9.52 -1.75
CA MET A 15 -8.93 -10.43 -2.89
C MET A 15 -7.64 -10.24 -3.69
N TRP A 16 -7.24 -8.99 -3.94
CA TRP A 16 -5.96 -8.71 -4.60
C TRP A 16 -4.79 -9.25 -3.78
N MET A 17 -4.76 -8.96 -2.48
CA MET A 17 -3.71 -9.45 -1.61
C MET A 17 -3.61 -10.98 -1.65
N THR A 18 -4.72 -11.70 -1.44
CA THR A 18 -4.69 -13.18 -1.43
C THR A 18 -4.29 -13.77 -2.78
N CYS A 19 -4.78 -13.21 -3.89
CA CYS A 19 -4.46 -13.71 -5.24
C CYS A 19 -3.01 -13.42 -5.66
N LEU A 20 -2.49 -12.24 -5.32
CA LEU A 20 -1.18 -11.77 -5.80
C LEU A 20 -0.02 -12.15 -4.87
N THR A 21 -0.27 -12.42 -3.59
CA THR A 21 0.78 -12.81 -2.62
C THR A 21 0.70 -14.27 -2.18
N GLY A 22 -0.45 -14.93 -2.36
CA GLY A 22 -0.71 -16.25 -1.79
C GLY A 22 -1.07 -16.24 -0.30
N THR A 23 -1.18 -15.10 0.34
CA THR A 23 -1.59 -14.99 1.75
C THR A 23 -3.00 -15.54 1.93
N PRO A 24 -3.26 -16.39 2.96
CA PRO A 24 -4.59 -16.91 3.21
C PRO A 24 -5.64 -15.81 3.35
N LEU A 25 -6.79 -15.97 2.71
CA LEU A 25 -7.85 -14.94 2.67
C LEU A 25 -8.26 -14.46 4.07
N GLU A 26 -8.32 -15.36 5.03
CA GLU A 26 -8.69 -15.07 6.43
C GLU A 26 -7.75 -14.07 7.10
N GLN A 27 -6.50 -14.02 6.68
CA GLN A 27 -5.49 -13.08 7.17
C GLN A 27 -5.55 -11.72 6.43
N CYS A 28 -6.17 -11.69 5.24
CA CYS A 28 -6.32 -10.49 4.44
C CYS A 28 -7.59 -9.70 4.79
N VAL A 29 -8.61 -10.36 5.36
CA VAL A 29 -9.93 -9.79 5.61
C VAL A 29 -10.01 -9.13 6.97
N GLY A 30 -10.34 -7.85 6.99
CA GLY A 30 -10.55 -7.05 8.20
C GLY A 30 -11.92 -6.40 8.27
N ALA A 31 -12.10 -5.60 9.33
CA ALA A 31 -13.35 -4.90 9.63
C ALA A 31 -13.70 -3.81 8.61
N GLY A 32 -12.73 -3.32 7.85
CA GLY A 32 -12.93 -2.17 6.96
C GLY A 32 -13.45 -0.97 7.75
N SER A 33 -14.48 -0.31 7.25
CA SER A 33 -15.08 0.89 7.84
C SER A 33 -15.91 0.65 9.11
N GLY A 34 -15.81 -0.54 9.77
CA GLY A 34 -16.44 -0.74 11.07
C GLY A 34 -17.32 -1.98 11.22
N LEU A 35 -17.07 -3.04 10.46
CA LEU A 35 -17.76 -4.31 10.66
C LEU A 35 -17.40 -4.93 12.01
N GLY A 36 -18.42 -5.34 12.80
CA GLY A 36 -18.19 -6.20 13.96
C GLY A 36 -17.79 -7.62 13.56
N SER A 37 -17.39 -8.44 14.54
CA SER A 37 -16.86 -9.80 14.31
C SER A 37 -17.77 -10.71 13.46
N ALA A 38 -19.10 -10.62 13.62
CA ALA A 38 -20.05 -11.37 12.78
C ALA A 38 -20.03 -10.90 11.32
N GLY A 39 -19.91 -9.59 11.09
CA GLY A 39 -19.78 -8.98 9.77
C GLY A 39 -18.49 -9.39 9.07
N VAL A 40 -17.37 -9.41 9.80
CA VAL A 40 -16.08 -9.88 9.27
C VAL A 40 -16.15 -11.35 8.85
N ARG A 41 -16.74 -12.22 9.69
CA ARG A 41 -16.94 -13.65 9.32
C ARG A 41 -17.80 -13.80 8.07
N ARG A 42 -18.91 -13.04 7.99
CA ARG A 42 -19.77 -13.06 6.78
C ARG A 42 -19.02 -12.58 5.54
N LYS A 43 -18.27 -11.47 5.66
CA LYS A 43 -17.42 -10.94 4.59
C LYS A 43 -16.43 -12.00 4.11
N CYS A 44 -15.71 -12.63 5.03
CA CYS A 44 -14.74 -13.67 4.71
C CYS A 44 -15.41 -14.86 3.98
N HIS A 45 -16.59 -15.31 4.45
CA HIS A 45 -17.33 -16.37 3.79
C HIS A 45 -17.73 -16.02 2.36
N VAL A 46 -18.27 -14.83 2.13
CA VAL A 46 -18.65 -14.37 0.78
C VAL A 46 -17.43 -14.27 -0.14
N LEU A 47 -16.32 -13.72 0.36
CA LEU A 47 -15.09 -13.62 -0.42
C LEU A 47 -14.47 -14.99 -0.71
N ARG A 48 -14.61 -15.96 0.20
CA ARG A 48 -14.21 -17.36 -0.05
C ARG A 48 -15.02 -17.95 -1.20
N GLN A 49 -16.33 -17.78 -1.23
CA GLN A 49 -17.16 -18.23 -2.34
C GLN A 49 -16.74 -17.60 -3.68
N ALA A 50 -16.41 -16.30 -3.67
CA ALA A 50 -15.92 -15.62 -4.86
C ALA A 50 -14.55 -16.16 -5.31
N LEU A 51 -13.66 -16.45 -4.37
CA LEU A 51 -12.34 -17.04 -4.67
C LEU A 51 -12.45 -18.47 -5.20
N ASP A 52 -13.35 -19.29 -4.64
CA ASP A 52 -13.59 -20.66 -5.07
C ASP A 52 -14.22 -20.73 -6.48
N GLY A 53 -15.01 -19.70 -6.85
CA GLY A 53 -15.56 -19.55 -8.19
C GLY A 53 -14.62 -18.87 -9.20
N TYR A 54 -13.46 -18.42 -8.76
CA TYR A 54 -12.50 -17.73 -9.63
C TYR A 54 -11.76 -18.71 -10.53
N ALA A 55 -11.97 -18.59 -11.83
CA ALA A 55 -11.37 -19.45 -12.86
C ALA A 55 -10.23 -18.76 -13.63
N GLY A 56 -9.71 -17.63 -13.13
CA GLY A 56 -8.63 -16.89 -13.76
C GLY A 56 -7.24 -17.47 -13.50
N ASP A 57 -6.25 -16.92 -14.17
CA ASP A 57 -4.86 -17.38 -14.15
C ASP A 57 -4.00 -16.71 -13.05
N ARG A 58 -4.59 -15.83 -12.26
CA ARG A 58 -3.93 -15.00 -11.23
C ARG A 58 -2.88 -14.03 -11.75
N SER A 59 -2.87 -13.73 -13.05
CA SER A 59 -2.14 -12.57 -13.54
C SER A 59 -2.70 -11.29 -12.90
N VAL A 60 -1.89 -10.24 -12.87
CA VAL A 60 -2.32 -8.97 -12.28
C VAL A 60 -3.54 -8.42 -13.00
N GLU A 61 -3.52 -8.44 -14.32
CA GLU A 61 -4.61 -7.97 -15.18
C GLU A 61 -5.88 -8.76 -14.95
N ASP A 62 -5.78 -10.08 -14.76
CA ASP A 62 -6.93 -10.93 -14.52
C ASP A 62 -7.53 -10.71 -13.13
N VAL A 63 -6.68 -10.62 -12.10
CA VAL A 63 -7.10 -10.28 -10.74
C VAL A 63 -7.77 -8.89 -10.69
N MET A 64 -7.22 -7.90 -11.38
CA MET A 64 -7.82 -6.57 -11.50
C MET A 64 -9.19 -6.62 -12.20
N ARG A 65 -9.33 -7.44 -13.26
CA ARG A 65 -10.59 -7.60 -13.98
C ARG A 65 -11.67 -8.28 -13.14
N TRP A 66 -11.33 -9.30 -12.37
CA TRP A 66 -12.29 -10.05 -11.58
C TRP A 66 -12.66 -9.38 -10.25
N PHE A 67 -11.71 -8.79 -9.57
CA PHE A 67 -11.87 -8.33 -8.19
C PHE A 67 -11.60 -6.84 -8.01
N GLY A 68 -11.27 -6.11 -9.06
CA GLY A 68 -10.97 -4.68 -8.96
C GLY A 68 -12.19 -3.79 -8.95
N GLY A 69 -12.07 -2.66 -8.23
CA GLY A 69 -12.91 -1.48 -8.44
C GLY A 69 -12.22 -0.52 -9.41
N TYR A 70 -12.96 0.34 -10.07
CA TYR A 70 -12.38 1.31 -11.02
C TYR A 70 -11.38 2.23 -10.33
N GLU A 71 -11.63 2.64 -9.09
CA GLU A 71 -10.75 3.49 -8.29
C GLU A 71 -9.39 2.83 -8.05
N MET A 72 -9.36 1.54 -7.75
CA MET A 72 -8.12 0.81 -7.51
C MET A 72 -7.32 0.63 -8.82
N VAL A 73 -7.99 0.26 -9.90
CA VAL A 73 -7.36 0.10 -11.22
C VAL A 73 -6.81 1.43 -11.73
N MET A 74 -7.57 2.52 -11.56
CA MET A 74 -7.11 3.88 -11.88
C MET A 74 -5.91 4.28 -11.02
N ALA A 75 -5.91 3.95 -9.72
CA ALA A 75 -4.78 4.22 -8.84
C ALA A 75 -3.51 3.49 -9.29
N VAL A 76 -3.61 2.24 -9.73
CA VAL A 76 -2.46 1.50 -10.30
C VAL A 76 -1.87 2.25 -11.49
N GLY A 77 -2.70 2.64 -12.46
CA GLY A 77 -2.24 3.41 -13.63
C GLY A 77 -1.64 4.77 -13.25
N ALA A 78 -2.27 5.47 -12.31
CA ALA A 78 -1.77 6.75 -11.82
C ALA A 78 -0.44 6.62 -11.07
N MET A 79 -0.23 5.56 -10.28
CA MET A 79 1.05 5.29 -9.61
C MET A 79 2.17 4.99 -10.61
N LEU A 80 1.89 4.19 -11.64
CA LEU A 80 2.86 3.92 -12.70
C LEU A 80 3.27 5.21 -13.42
N GLN A 81 2.32 6.07 -13.77
CA GLN A 81 2.61 7.36 -14.39
C GLN A 81 3.34 8.31 -13.43
N ALA A 82 2.96 8.33 -12.15
CA ALA A 82 3.59 9.19 -11.15
C ALA A 82 5.07 8.85 -10.92
N ALA A 83 5.47 7.60 -11.07
CA ALA A 83 6.87 7.18 -10.95
C ALA A 83 7.80 7.88 -11.97
N GLU A 84 7.29 8.26 -13.13
CA GLU A 84 8.04 9.06 -14.11
C GLU A 84 8.26 10.50 -13.65
N LEU A 85 7.43 11.01 -12.75
CA LEU A 85 7.46 12.39 -12.28
C LEU A 85 8.21 12.54 -10.94
N GLY A 86 8.36 11.46 -10.18
CA GLY A 86 9.03 11.50 -8.89
C GLY A 86 8.52 10.49 -7.88
N MET A 87 8.60 10.84 -6.60
CA MET A 87 8.28 9.98 -5.47
C MET A 87 6.76 9.83 -5.26
N ILE A 88 6.36 8.64 -4.87
CA ILE A 88 4.98 8.28 -4.54
C ILE A 88 4.89 8.01 -3.04
N LEU A 89 4.07 8.78 -2.32
CA LEU A 89 3.69 8.46 -0.95
C LEU A 89 2.48 7.52 -0.97
N VAL A 90 2.70 6.28 -0.54
CA VAL A 90 1.68 5.22 -0.46
C VAL A 90 1.07 5.27 0.92
N ASP A 91 -0.23 5.55 1.01
CA ASP A 91 -0.93 5.74 2.28
C ASP A 91 -1.18 4.42 3.03
N GLY A 92 -2.38 3.88 2.97
CA GLY A 92 -2.82 2.74 3.78
C GLY A 92 -2.95 1.43 2.99
N PHE A 93 -3.70 0.48 3.57
CA PHE A 93 -3.86 -0.89 3.09
C PHE A 93 -4.30 -0.98 1.61
N ILE A 94 -5.30 -0.19 1.20
CA ILE A 94 -5.83 -0.25 -0.18
C ILE A 94 -4.80 0.28 -1.17
N MET A 95 -4.17 1.42 -0.87
CA MET A 95 -3.14 1.99 -1.73
C MET A 95 -1.88 1.12 -1.77
N THR A 96 -1.55 0.42 -0.69
CA THR A 96 -0.48 -0.59 -0.68
C THR A 96 -0.82 -1.77 -1.60
N ASN A 97 -2.09 -2.21 -1.68
CA ASN A 97 -2.53 -3.21 -2.66
C ASN A 97 -2.43 -2.71 -4.11
N CYS A 98 -2.74 -1.43 -4.34
CA CYS A 98 -2.54 -0.82 -5.66
C CYS A 98 -1.07 -0.78 -6.05
N MET A 99 -0.18 -0.44 -5.11
CA MET A 99 1.26 -0.47 -5.31
C MET A 99 1.78 -1.91 -5.51
N LEU A 100 1.23 -2.91 -4.81
CA LEU A 100 1.52 -4.32 -5.07
C LEU A 100 1.21 -4.69 -6.52
N ALA A 101 0.01 -4.35 -7.01
CA ALA A 101 -0.37 -4.64 -8.40
C ALA A 101 0.55 -3.89 -9.38
N ALA A 102 0.82 -2.61 -9.16
CA ALA A 102 1.75 -1.82 -9.96
C ALA A 102 3.14 -2.46 -10.02
N SER A 103 3.68 -2.91 -8.88
CA SER A 103 5.01 -3.54 -8.79
C SER A 103 5.09 -4.91 -9.46
N LYS A 104 3.98 -5.62 -9.55
CA LYS A 104 3.92 -6.87 -10.29
C LYS A 104 3.89 -6.67 -11.81
N LEU A 105 3.34 -5.53 -12.27
CA LEU A 105 3.39 -5.13 -13.68
C LEU A 105 4.77 -4.55 -14.05
N TYR A 106 5.28 -3.65 -13.21
CA TYR A 106 6.56 -2.96 -13.41
C TYR A 106 7.31 -2.85 -12.08
N PRO A 107 8.21 -3.80 -11.76
CA PRO A 107 8.89 -3.88 -10.47
C PRO A 107 9.64 -2.60 -10.08
N GLU A 108 10.14 -1.85 -11.05
CA GLU A 108 10.92 -0.63 -10.85
C GLU A 108 10.12 0.50 -10.17
N VAL A 109 8.78 0.44 -10.17
CA VAL A 109 7.93 1.44 -9.50
C VAL A 109 8.24 1.52 -8.00
N LEU A 110 8.70 0.43 -7.39
CA LEU A 110 9.06 0.41 -5.97
C LEU A 110 10.24 1.31 -5.62
N ASN A 111 11.11 1.63 -6.57
CA ASN A 111 12.21 2.57 -6.37
C ASN A 111 11.72 4.01 -6.11
N TYR A 112 10.48 4.30 -6.46
CA TYR A 112 9.83 5.60 -6.30
C TYR A 112 8.78 5.61 -5.17
N ALA A 113 8.54 4.46 -4.54
CA ALA A 113 7.50 4.30 -3.53
C ALA A 113 8.05 4.50 -2.12
N VAL A 114 7.42 5.39 -1.36
CA VAL A 114 7.63 5.56 0.07
C VAL A 114 6.34 5.16 0.79
N PHE A 115 6.38 4.09 1.55
CA PHE A 115 5.24 3.63 2.34
C PHE A 115 5.11 4.52 3.57
N ALA A 116 4.01 5.27 3.64
CA ALA A 116 3.84 6.34 4.61
C ALA A 116 3.66 5.80 6.03
N HIS A 117 2.80 4.81 6.20
CA HIS A 117 2.54 4.25 7.51
C HIS A 117 2.10 2.80 7.47
N ARG A 118 2.23 2.11 8.61
CA ARG A 118 1.51 0.87 8.87
C ARG A 118 0.14 1.21 9.45
N GLY A 119 -0.93 0.91 8.72
CA GLY A 119 -2.31 1.04 9.20
C GLY A 119 -2.72 -0.15 10.05
N ASP A 120 -3.81 0.03 10.82
CA ASP A 120 -4.35 -0.97 11.75
C ASP A 120 -5.28 -2.01 11.07
N GLU A 121 -5.35 -2.04 9.74
CA GLU A 121 -6.06 -3.07 8.99
C GLU A 121 -5.34 -4.42 9.09
N SER A 122 -6.13 -5.49 9.31
CA SER A 122 -5.62 -6.83 9.62
C SER A 122 -4.56 -7.36 8.63
N GLY A 123 -4.71 -7.09 7.34
CA GLY A 123 -3.80 -7.55 6.31
C GLY A 123 -2.61 -6.63 6.04
N HIS A 124 -2.61 -5.38 6.54
CA HIS A 124 -1.65 -4.38 6.07
C HIS A 124 -0.20 -4.71 6.43
N ALA A 125 0.06 -5.13 7.66
CA ALA A 125 1.40 -5.54 8.08
C ALA A 125 1.93 -6.70 7.22
N LEU A 126 1.11 -7.73 7.00
CA LEU A 126 1.47 -8.87 6.17
C LEU A 126 1.73 -8.48 4.71
N LEU A 127 0.97 -7.52 4.19
CA LEU A 127 1.16 -7.00 2.84
C LEU A 127 2.48 -6.24 2.70
N LEU A 128 2.80 -5.37 3.65
CA LEU A 128 4.08 -4.66 3.71
C LEU A 128 5.25 -5.65 3.79
N ASP A 129 5.14 -6.66 4.65
CA ASP A 129 6.15 -7.72 4.78
C ASP A 129 6.34 -8.50 3.47
N ALA A 130 5.23 -8.88 2.80
CA ALA A 130 5.26 -9.58 1.53
C ALA A 130 5.92 -8.76 0.40
N MET A 131 5.88 -7.43 0.50
CA MET A 131 6.53 -6.51 -0.43
C MET A 131 7.95 -6.12 -0.02
N GLY A 132 8.42 -6.56 1.16
CA GLY A 132 9.68 -6.08 1.75
C GLY A 132 9.67 -4.58 2.07
N ALA A 133 8.50 -3.99 2.22
CA ALA A 133 8.29 -2.57 2.41
C ALA A 133 8.48 -2.16 3.88
N LYS A 134 9.16 -1.04 4.09
CA LYS A 134 9.38 -0.47 5.43
C LYS A 134 8.60 0.85 5.53
N PRO A 135 7.49 0.89 6.26
CA PRO A 135 6.73 2.12 6.44
C PRO A 135 7.49 3.11 7.32
N LEU A 136 7.32 4.42 7.04
CA LEU A 136 7.94 5.50 7.81
C LEU A 136 7.33 5.62 9.21
N LEU A 137 6.02 5.40 9.34
CA LEU A 137 5.27 5.61 10.58
C LEU A 137 4.53 4.35 11.02
N ASP A 138 4.43 4.17 12.32
CA ASP A 138 3.60 3.16 12.98
C ASP A 138 2.87 3.82 14.16
N LEU A 139 1.76 4.47 13.86
CA LEU A 139 0.99 5.30 14.80
C LEU A 139 -0.40 4.71 15.10
N GLY A 140 -0.69 3.47 14.69
CA GLY A 140 -2.00 2.86 14.84
C GLY A 140 -3.10 3.59 14.06
N LEU A 141 -2.76 4.25 12.95
CA LEU A 141 -3.72 4.97 12.11
C LEU A 141 -4.65 4.00 11.39
N ARG A 142 -5.93 4.36 11.32
CA ARG A 142 -6.95 3.57 10.61
C ARG A 142 -8.00 4.42 9.92
N LEU A 143 -7.73 5.70 9.71
CA LEU A 143 -8.68 6.60 9.04
C LEU A 143 -8.65 6.43 7.52
N GLY A 144 -7.49 6.26 6.91
CA GLY A 144 -7.30 6.32 5.47
C GLY A 144 -7.28 7.76 4.96
N GLU A 145 -7.83 7.99 3.77
CA GLU A 145 -8.02 9.30 3.15
C GLU A 145 -6.71 10.08 2.91
N GLY A 146 -5.57 9.39 2.85
CA GLY A 146 -4.28 10.02 2.69
C GLY A 146 -3.66 10.56 3.98
N THR A 147 -4.28 10.33 5.15
CA THR A 147 -3.81 10.87 6.44
C THR A 147 -2.41 10.39 6.80
N GLY A 148 -2.09 9.11 6.55
CA GLY A 148 -0.74 8.59 6.78
C GLY A 148 0.29 9.28 5.91
N ALA A 149 -0.03 9.51 4.65
CA ALA A 149 0.85 10.23 3.72
C ALA A 149 1.06 11.69 4.13
N VAL A 150 0.01 12.38 4.58
CA VAL A 150 0.12 13.74 5.10
C VAL A 150 1.01 13.80 6.35
N CYS A 151 0.88 12.83 7.26
CA CYS A 151 1.74 12.74 8.44
C CYS A 151 3.20 12.42 8.09
N ALA A 152 3.45 11.61 7.07
CA ALA A 152 4.79 11.24 6.63
C ALA A 152 5.49 12.33 5.81
N TYR A 153 4.74 13.21 5.13
CA TYR A 153 5.28 14.21 4.23
C TYR A 153 6.35 15.11 4.87
N PRO A 154 6.17 15.67 6.09
CA PRO A 154 7.20 16.51 6.72
C PRO A 154 8.52 15.78 6.97
N ILE A 155 8.48 14.46 7.20
CA ILE A 155 9.67 13.63 7.38
C ILE A 155 10.43 13.51 6.06
N VAL A 156 9.71 13.26 4.97
CA VAL A 156 10.29 13.19 3.63
C VAL A 156 10.86 14.54 3.21
N GLU A 157 10.12 15.63 3.44
CA GLU A 157 10.61 17.00 3.17
C GLU A 157 11.89 17.30 3.96
N SER A 158 11.91 16.95 5.25
CA SER A 158 13.10 17.12 6.09
C SER A 158 14.30 16.32 5.57
N ALA A 159 14.09 15.08 5.11
CA ALA A 159 15.14 14.27 4.53
C ALA A 159 15.71 14.90 3.23
N VAL A 160 14.84 15.41 2.37
CA VAL A 160 15.27 16.11 1.13
C VAL A 160 16.07 17.37 1.47
N ARG A 161 15.62 18.17 2.46
CA ARG A 161 16.35 19.36 2.90
C ARG A 161 17.70 19.01 3.52
N MET A 162 17.79 17.94 4.32
CA MET A 162 19.07 17.48 4.85
C MET A 162 20.06 17.14 3.74
N LEU A 163 19.61 16.46 2.69
CA LEU A 163 20.48 16.15 1.55
C LEU A 163 20.90 17.39 0.74
N ALA A 164 20.03 18.39 0.64
CA ALA A 164 20.25 19.55 -0.21
C ALA A 164 20.97 20.71 0.51
N GLU A 165 20.75 20.89 1.80
CA GLU A 165 21.10 22.09 2.55
C GLU A 165 22.19 21.85 3.62
N MET A 166 22.40 20.59 4.07
CA MET A 166 23.45 20.31 5.05
C MET A 166 24.84 20.38 4.42
N ALA A 167 25.76 21.06 5.09
CA ALA A 167 27.16 21.08 4.71
C ALA A 167 27.77 19.65 4.82
N SER A 168 28.57 19.27 3.84
CA SER A 168 29.40 18.07 3.95
C SER A 168 30.51 18.26 4.98
N PHE A 169 31.13 17.18 5.47
CA PHE A 169 32.30 17.30 6.34
C PHE A 169 33.45 18.11 5.69
N GLY A 170 33.57 18.01 4.34
CA GLY A 170 34.55 18.81 3.61
C GLY A 170 34.24 20.29 3.63
N ASP A 171 32.98 20.67 3.39
CA ASP A 171 32.53 22.07 3.42
C ASP A 171 32.62 22.67 4.82
N ALA A 172 32.38 21.85 5.86
CA ALA A 172 32.46 22.26 7.26
C ALA A 172 33.90 22.23 7.82
N GLY A 173 34.91 21.86 7.04
CA GLY A 173 36.29 21.76 7.48
C GLY A 173 36.56 20.71 8.55
N VAL A 174 35.68 19.70 8.68
CA VAL A 174 35.81 18.64 9.69
C VAL A 174 36.72 17.54 9.17
N THR A 175 37.81 17.27 9.92
CA THR A 175 38.74 16.16 9.59
C THR A 175 38.10 14.81 9.92
N LYS A 176 38.12 13.88 8.97
CA LYS A 176 37.76 12.48 9.25
C LYS A 176 38.79 11.82 10.11
N TYR A 177 38.40 11.25 11.24
CA TYR A 177 39.27 10.49 12.16
C TYR A 177 39.11 8.97 12.05
N PHE A 178 38.45 8.48 11.00
CA PHE A 178 38.24 7.03 10.75
C PHE A 178 38.26 6.73 9.25
#